data_4090b7cc7e7e2fa5c7408cb79fe72885
#
_entry.id   4090b7cc7e7e2fa5c7408cb79fe72885
#
_cell.length_a   1.000
_cell.length_b   1.000
_cell.length_c   1.000
_cell.angle_alpha   90.00
_cell.angle_beta   90.00
_cell.angle_gamma   90.00
#
_symmetry.space_group_name_H-M   'P 1'
#
loop_
_entity.id
_entity.type
_entity.pdbx_description
1 polymer ?
#
loop_
_entity_poly.entity_id
_entity_poly.type
_entity_poly.pdbx_seq_one_letter_code
_entity_poly.pdbx_strand_id
1 'polypeptide(L)'
;MRKQLTTRAQVSGYRFILRRMDHALLRRDPRMISDPMASQSRSLIVGLVLALVITGACGVLALLRPQGAVGDAKIVLAKESGALYVRSDDVLHPVTGLASARLVVGEAAQPTAVKDKRLSDFRRGPEVGIIGAPAQILGPVRAWTEGAAPWLLCDRTKPAPSDKPTARDALDTMVSSVDAGTADDGAVLARRGDDHYLLFRGVRAAVDPKDPAVRRITGIDGATARPISAHLLNAFEPTDPIAVPQIPGRGQPSAAVAGSRIGDVVRVADADRDRLYVVLGDGVQPVGEWAADLIRAGDAEGTPIGTASAATIAAATTRRSVPVAGLPDRRPALRAVRDAPVLCAAASTDGAGGGTVELRTFRTAPGPAAPVTLAGADGSGDALDAAAIPSGSGEYVVAAEPGGERRDGLFYVSDSGVRYGIPDAETAQILGLMHKARPVAWSVLAAIPAGPDLTRSAASITRDGTPITVAS
;
A
#
# COMPACT_ATOMS: atom_id res chain seq x y z
N MET A 1 61.67 -47.32 -60.29
CA MET A 1 60.28 -47.29 -59.87
C MET A 1 59.72 -45.90 -59.92
N ARG A 2 58.82 -45.55 -60.88
CA ARG A 2 58.18 -44.25 -60.98
C ARG A 2 57.09 -44.14 -59.89
N LYS A 3 57.23 -43.20 -58.97
CA LYS A 3 56.18 -42.86 -58.04
C LYS A 3 54.99 -42.27 -58.83
N GLN A 4 53.91 -43.00 -58.90
CA GLN A 4 52.67 -42.53 -59.48
C GLN A 4 52.11 -41.44 -58.51
N LEU A 5 52.13 -40.19 -58.95
CA LEU A 5 51.52 -39.09 -58.22
C LEU A 5 49.99 -39.17 -58.38
N THR A 6 49.28 -39.47 -57.29
CA THR A 6 47.83 -39.52 -57.28
C THR A 6 47.26 -38.12 -57.52
N THR A 7 46.42 -37.95 -58.52
CA THR A 7 45.79 -36.63 -58.82
C THR A 7 44.61 -36.42 -57.89
N ARG A 8 44.29 -35.11 -57.67
CA ARG A 8 43.11 -34.71 -56.82
C ARG A 8 41.80 -35.37 -57.32
N ALA A 9 41.65 -35.54 -58.62
CA ALA A 9 40.52 -36.28 -59.25
C ALA A 9 40.41 -37.71 -58.82
N GLN A 10 41.56 -38.44 -58.78
CA GLN A 10 41.62 -39.85 -58.38
C GLN A 10 41.26 -40.01 -56.88
N VAL A 11 41.75 -39.09 -56.03
CA VAL A 11 41.41 -39.07 -54.60
C VAL A 11 39.92 -38.76 -54.40
N SER A 12 39.36 -37.81 -55.16
CA SER A 12 37.97 -37.46 -55.14
C SER A 12 37.05 -38.60 -55.60
N GLY A 13 37.46 -39.27 -56.70
CA GLY A 13 36.75 -40.44 -57.21
C GLY A 13 36.74 -41.63 -56.23
N TYR A 14 37.87 -41.87 -55.59
CA TYR A 14 37.99 -42.92 -54.59
C TYR A 14 37.11 -42.63 -53.35
N ARG A 15 37.13 -41.41 -52.87
CA ARG A 15 36.24 -40.97 -51.79
C ARG A 15 34.75 -41.03 -52.15
N PHE A 16 34.42 -40.78 -53.40
CA PHE A 16 33.06 -40.94 -53.90
C PHE A 16 32.59 -42.38 -53.88
N ILE A 17 33.45 -43.33 -54.33
CA ILE A 17 33.15 -44.76 -54.31
C ILE A 17 32.96 -45.25 -52.89
N LEU A 18 33.85 -44.91 -51.97
CA LEU A 18 33.73 -45.29 -50.56
C LEU A 18 32.40 -44.78 -49.96
N ARG A 19 32.05 -43.52 -50.18
CA ARG A 19 30.74 -42.95 -49.69
C ARG A 19 29.54 -43.65 -50.29
N ARG A 20 29.65 -44.09 -51.58
CA ARG A 20 28.59 -44.84 -52.23
C ARG A 20 28.43 -46.23 -51.65
N MET A 21 29.55 -46.88 -51.31
CA MET A 21 29.52 -48.16 -50.63
C MET A 21 28.91 -48.02 -49.22
N ASP A 22 29.33 -47.05 -48.42
CA ASP A 22 28.77 -46.78 -47.09
C ASP A 22 27.27 -46.52 -47.14
N HIS A 23 26.80 -45.72 -48.12
CA HIS A 23 25.39 -45.44 -48.32
C HIS A 23 24.61 -46.68 -48.75
N ALA A 24 25.19 -47.51 -49.63
CA ALA A 24 24.57 -48.75 -50.06
C ALA A 24 24.47 -49.81 -48.95
N LEU A 25 25.44 -49.87 -48.05
CA LEU A 25 25.42 -50.76 -46.89
C LEU A 25 24.38 -50.30 -45.85
N LEU A 26 24.27 -48.99 -45.58
CA LEU A 26 23.35 -48.45 -44.59
C LEU A 26 21.89 -48.44 -45.06
N ARG A 27 21.60 -48.10 -46.33
CA ARG A 27 20.27 -47.96 -46.86
C ARG A 27 19.81 -49.08 -47.83
N ARG A 28 20.66 -50.02 -48.16
CA ARG A 28 20.37 -51.08 -49.10
C ARG A 28 19.95 -50.61 -50.50
N ASP A 29 20.28 -49.33 -50.84
CA ASP A 29 20.01 -48.73 -52.16
C ASP A 29 21.29 -48.14 -52.74
N PRO A 30 21.77 -48.65 -53.95
CA PRO A 30 22.98 -48.15 -54.59
C PRO A 30 22.76 -46.80 -55.35
N ARG A 31 21.51 -46.27 -55.42
CA ARG A 31 21.21 -45.06 -56.15
C ARG A 31 21.44 -43.84 -55.25
N MET A 32 22.54 -43.15 -55.43
CA MET A 32 22.87 -41.95 -54.70
C MET A 32 22.29 -40.72 -55.43
N ILE A 33 20.96 -40.46 -55.30
CA ILE A 33 20.27 -39.33 -55.92
C ILE A 33 20.56 -38.00 -55.13
N SER A 34 20.80 -38.12 -53.83
CA SER A 34 21.24 -36.99 -52.97
C SER A 34 22.15 -37.52 -51.88
N ASP A 35 23.20 -36.79 -51.49
CA ASP A 35 24.09 -37.13 -50.38
C ASP A 35 23.64 -36.43 -49.09
N PRO A 36 22.75 -37.00 -48.25
CA PRO A 36 22.31 -36.37 -47.02
C PRO A 36 23.42 -36.29 -45.96
N MET A 37 24.44 -37.15 -46.09
CA MET A 37 25.59 -37.17 -45.18
C MET A 37 26.55 -35.99 -45.42
N ALA A 38 26.66 -35.49 -46.63
CA ALA A 38 27.45 -34.32 -46.95
C ALA A 38 26.87 -33.03 -46.36
N SER A 39 25.53 -32.95 -46.26
CA SER A 39 24.83 -31.86 -45.60
C SER A 39 25.04 -31.90 -44.09
N GLN A 40 24.89 -33.06 -43.46
CA GLN A 40 25.09 -33.22 -42.02
C GLN A 40 26.53 -33.00 -41.58
N SER A 41 27.52 -33.45 -42.34
CA SER A 41 28.93 -33.23 -42.03
C SER A 41 29.30 -31.72 -42.15
N ARG A 42 28.74 -31.01 -43.14
CA ARG A 42 28.93 -29.56 -43.25
C ARG A 42 28.29 -28.82 -42.07
N SER A 43 27.08 -29.17 -41.66
CA SER A 43 26.41 -28.60 -40.50
C SER A 43 27.18 -28.85 -39.21
N LEU A 44 27.73 -30.04 -39.01
CA LEU A 44 28.58 -30.35 -37.86
C LEU A 44 29.89 -29.57 -37.86
N ILE A 45 30.55 -29.40 -39.03
CA ILE A 45 31.76 -28.57 -39.12
C ILE A 45 31.47 -27.11 -38.84
N VAL A 46 30.38 -26.59 -39.42
CA VAL A 46 29.95 -25.19 -39.16
C VAL A 46 29.59 -25.00 -37.68
N GLY A 47 28.86 -25.97 -37.07
CA GLY A 47 28.55 -25.95 -35.66
C GLY A 47 29.78 -25.97 -34.74
N LEU A 48 30.76 -26.83 -35.10
CA LEU A 48 32.02 -26.90 -34.35
C LEU A 48 32.86 -25.61 -34.47
N VAL A 49 32.94 -25.02 -35.66
CA VAL A 49 33.63 -23.76 -35.87
C VAL A 49 32.94 -22.64 -35.09
N LEU A 50 31.61 -22.57 -35.13
CA LEU A 50 30.83 -21.60 -34.38
C LEU A 50 31.02 -21.76 -32.86
N ALA A 51 31.00 -22.99 -32.36
CA ALA A 51 31.28 -23.28 -30.96
C ALA A 51 32.69 -22.85 -30.53
N LEU A 52 33.71 -23.11 -31.37
CA LEU A 52 35.07 -22.66 -31.10
C LEU A 52 35.21 -21.13 -31.10
N VAL A 53 34.55 -20.45 -32.03
CA VAL A 53 34.54 -18.98 -32.07
C VAL A 53 33.84 -18.41 -30.83
N ILE A 54 32.69 -18.96 -30.44
CA ILE A 54 31.98 -18.53 -29.24
C ILE A 54 32.82 -18.80 -28.00
N THR A 55 33.39 -20.00 -27.88
CA THR A 55 34.24 -20.35 -26.72
C THR A 55 35.50 -19.48 -26.68
N GLY A 56 36.12 -19.20 -27.83
CA GLY A 56 37.25 -18.30 -27.93
C GLY A 56 36.88 -16.86 -27.54
N ALA A 57 35.75 -16.34 -28.02
CA ALA A 57 35.24 -15.03 -27.65
C ALA A 57 34.92 -14.95 -26.15
N CYS A 58 34.27 -15.96 -25.58
CA CYS A 58 34.03 -16.04 -24.13
C CYS A 58 35.35 -16.12 -23.33
N GLY A 59 36.34 -16.83 -23.82
CA GLY A 59 37.68 -16.93 -23.21
C GLY A 59 38.39 -15.56 -23.21
N VAL A 60 38.35 -14.88 -24.33
CA VAL A 60 38.92 -13.49 -24.44
C VAL A 60 38.17 -12.54 -23.54
N LEU A 61 36.84 -12.57 -23.51
CA LEU A 61 36.03 -11.73 -22.60
C LEU A 61 36.30 -12.06 -21.13
N ALA A 62 36.52 -13.32 -20.77
CA ALA A 62 36.87 -13.74 -19.40
C ALA A 62 38.27 -13.23 -19.00
N LEU A 63 39.22 -13.14 -19.95
CA LEU A 63 40.57 -12.61 -19.72
C LEU A 63 40.58 -11.06 -19.61
N LEU A 64 39.76 -10.39 -20.45
CA LEU A 64 39.66 -8.93 -20.49
C LEU A 64 38.82 -8.35 -19.38
N ARG A 65 37.91 -9.14 -18.78
CA ARG A 65 37.13 -8.77 -17.60
C ARG A 65 37.56 -9.65 -16.41
N PRO A 66 38.59 -9.27 -15.67
CA PRO A 66 39.00 -9.99 -14.47
C PRO A 66 37.83 -9.94 -13.46
N GLN A 67 37.08 -11.04 -13.39
CA GLN A 67 35.97 -11.16 -12.43
C GLN A 67 36.52 -11.02 -11.02
N GLY A 68 36.03 -9.98 -10.29
CA GLY A 68 36.39 -9.76 -8.90
C GLY A 68 37.49 -8.74 -8.65
N ALA A 69 37.83 -7.87 -9.63
CA ALA A 69 38.58 -6.64 -9.33
C ALA A 69 37.63 -5.56 -8.80
N VAL A 70 38.11 -4.76 -7.85
CA VAL A 70 37.32 -3.63 -7.30
C VAL A 70 37.08 -2.58 -8.41
N GLY A 71 38.04 -2.39 -9.33
CA GLY A 71 37.95 -1.40 -10.40
C GLY A 71 37.54 -0.02 -9.86
N ASP A 72 36.61 0.63 -10.55
CA ASP A 72 36.02 1.93 -10.15
C ASP A 72 34.73 1.77 -9.34
N ALA A 73 34.50 0.58 -8.77
CA ALA A 73 33.29 0.34 -7.99
C ALA A 73 33.25 1.22 -6.72
N LYS A 74 32.21 2.04 -6.59
CA LYS A 74 31.97 2.88 -5.42
C LYS A 74 31.39 2.08 -4.25
N ILE A 75 30.58 1.05 -4.55
CA ILE A 75 30.01 0.13 -3.56
C ILE A 75 30.53 -1.28 -3.83
N VAL A 76 31.13 -1.90 -2.84
CA VAL A 76 31.77 -3.21 -2.94
C VAL A 76 31.10 -4.19 -1.99
N LEU A 77 30.71 -5.34 -2.51
CA LEU A 77 30.15 -6.46 -1.76
C LEU A 77 31.22 -7.59 -1.68
N ALA A 78 31.69 -7.87 -0.50
CA ALA A 78 32.56 -9.01 -0.20
C ALA A 78 31.82 -10.32 -0.41
N LYS A 79 32.30 -11.18 -1.33
CA LYS A 79 31.56 -12.40 -1.73
C LYS A 79 31.49 -13.47 -0.63
N GLU A 80 32.54 -13.62 0.11
CA GLU A 80 32.67 -14.68 1.11
C GLU A 80 32.05 -14.26 2.46
N SER A 81 32.29 -13.02 2.88
CA SER A 81 31.78 -12.48 4.17
C SER A 81 30.38 -11.84 4.06
N GLY A 82 29.95 -11.46 2.85
CA GLY A 82 28.71 -10.70 2.67
C GLY A 82 28.79 -9.24 3.15
N ALA A 83 29.94 -8.77 3.59
CA ALA A 83 30.14 -7.43 4.08
C ALA A 83 30.07 -6.40 2.95
N LEU A 84 29.40 -5.28 3.21
CA LEU A 84 29.24 -4.18 2.26
C LEU A 84 30.21 -3.05 2.63
N TYR A 85 30.83 -2.47 1.61
CA TYR A 85 31.79 -1.37 1.76
C TYR A 85 31.48 -0.25 0.79
N VAL A 86 31.70 0.97 1.23
CA VAL A 86 31.78 2.15 0.36
C VAL A 86 33.25 2.51 0.18
N ARG A 87 33.63 2.75 -1.05
CA ARG A 87 34.98 3.22 -1.38
C ARG A 87 35.00 4.75 -1.43
N SER A 88 35.88 5.33 -0.63
CA SER A 88 36.27 6.73 -0.71
C SER A 88 37.78 6.78 -0.99
N ASP A 89 38.15 7.19 -2.19
CA ASP A 89 39.52 7.08 -2.70
C ASP A 89 40.11 5.65 -2.55
N ASP A 90 41.15 5.48 -1.78
CA ASP A 90 41.81 4.19 -1.49
C ASP A 90 41.40 3.59 -0.14
N VAL A 91 40.32 4.10 0.47
CA VAL A 91 39.80 3.63 1.76
C VAL A 91 38.45 2.94 1.58
N LEU A 92 38.32 1.76 2.16
CA LEU A 92 37.05 1.02 2.22
C LEU A 92 36.42 1.21 3.61
N HIS A 93 35.27 1.83 3.64
CA HIS A 93 34.46 2.00 4.83
C HIS A 93 33.40 0.89 4.91
N PRO A 94 33.37 0.06 5.93
CA PRO A 94 32.24 -0.85 6.17
C PRO A 94 30.95 -0.02 6.25
N VAL A 95 29.85 -0.55 5.71
CA VAL A 95 28.57 0.16 5.74
C VAL A 95 27.43 -0.77 6.18
N THR A 96 26.47 -0.23 6.93
CA THR A 96 25.37 -0.98 7.55
C THR A 96 24.38 -1.61 6.55
N GLY A 97 24.30 -1.07 5.33
CA GLY A 97 23.39 -1.58 4.30
C GLY A 97 23.45 -0.79 3.01
N LEU A 98 22.79 -1.31 1.97
CA LEU A 98 22.82 -0.71 0.62
C LEU A 98 22.17 0.68 0.58
N ALA A 99 21.10 0.90 1.37
CA ALA A 99 20.48 2.23 1.47
C ALA A 99 21.50 3.27 1.95
N SER A 100 22.19 2.98 3.05
CA SER A 100 23.27 3.85 3.58
C SER A 100 24.42 4.01 2.58
N ALA A 101 24.84 2.93 1.91
CA ALA A 101 25.91 2.97 0.91
C ALA A 101 25.61 3.93 -0.24
N ARG A 102 24.39 3.87 -0.79
CA ARG A 102 23.94 4.79 -1.85
C ARG A 102 23.89 6.24 -1.39
N LEU A 103 23.41 6.49 -0.18
CA LEU A 103 23.37 7.84 0.40
C LEU A 103 24.78 8.42 0.60
N VAL A 104 25.75 7.62 1.06
CA VAL A 104 27.16 8.05 1.19
C VAL A 104 27.75 8.38 -0.18
N VAL A 105 27.56 7.49 -1.15
CA VAL A 105 28.09 7.66 -2.52
C VAL A 105 27.36 8.78 -3.28
N GLY A 106 26.11 9.06 -2.95
CA GLY A 106 25.29 10.08 -3.60
C GLY A 106 24.67 9.66 -4.93
N GLU A 107 24.64 8.37 -5.23
CA GLU A 107 24.01 7.84 -6.46
C GLU A 107 23.44 6.43 -6.25
N ALA A 108 22.52 6.02 -7.12
CA ALA A 108 21.89 4.70 -7.10
C ALA A 108 22.82 3.57 -7.60
N ALA A 109 24.07 3.58 -7.15
CA ALA A 109 25.07 2.61 -7.54
C ALA A 109 24.67 1.18 -7.14
N GLN A 110 25.06 0.21 -7.99
CA GLN A 110 24.91 -1.19 -7.68
C GLN A 110 26.18 -1.74 -7.02
N PRO A 111 26.08 -2.62 -6.03
CA PRO A 111 27.24 -3.22 -5.41
C PRO A 111 27.96 -4.15 -6.37
N THR A 112 29.29 -4.03 -6.47
CA THR A 112 30.14 -4.93 -7.23
C THR A 112 30.66 -6.02 -6.31
N ALA A 113 30.38 -7.28 -6.67
CA ALA A 113 30.79 -8.41 -5.87
C ALA A 113 32.29 -8.75 -6.11
N VAL A 114 33.10 -8.68 -5.05
CA VAL A 114 34.56 -8.86 -5.07
C VAL A 114 34.98 -9.94 -4.09
N LYS A 115 36.02 -10.70 -4.40
CA LYS A 115 36.60 -11.68 -3.46
C LYS A 115 37.23 -10.97 -2.25
N ASP A 116 37.00 -11.47 -1.05
CA ASP A 116 37.48 -10.85 0.20
C ASP A 116 39.00 -10.67 0.22
N LYS A 117 39.76 -11.58 -0.41
CA LYS A 117 41.21 -11.49 -0.56
C LYS A 117 41.67 -10.22 -1.28
N ARG A 118 40.84 -9.66 -2.17
CA ARG A 118 41.17 -8.43 -2.92
C ARG A 118 40.95 -7.17 -2.10
N LEU A 119 40.18 -7.27 -1.00
CA LEU A 119 39.90 -6.14 -0.11
C LEU A 119 41.08 -5.83 0.82
N SER A 120 42.02 -6.76 0.98
CA SER A 120 43.26 -6.55 1.75
C SER A 120 44.22 -5.55 1.10
N ASP A 121 44.05 -5.28 -0.19
CA ASP A 121 44.86 -4.33 -0.94
C ASP A 121 44.47 -2.85 -0.63
N PHE A 122 43.36 -2.64 0.05
CA PHE A 122 42.82 -1.32 0.40
C PHE A 122 42.93 -1.03 1.90
N ARG A 123 43.15 0.24 2.22
CA ARG A 123 43.08 0.70 3.62
C ARG A 123 41.64 0.61 4.10
N ARG A 124 41.45 0.29 5.38
CA ARG A 124 40.14 0.26 6.01
C ARG A 124 39.91 1.50 6.84
N GLY A 125 38.76 2.12 6.64
CA GLY A 125 38.26 3.22 7.45
C GLY A 125 37.22 2.76 8.49
N PRO A 126 36.74 3.69 9.30
CA PRO A 126 35.66 3.42 10.27
C PRO A 126 34.36 3.05 9.56
N GLU A 127 33.48 2.35 10.26
CA GLU A 127 32.16 1.99 9.76
C GLU A 127 31.28 3.24 9.66
N VAL A 128 30.48 3.32 8.57
CA VAL A 128 29.53 4.40 8.29
C VAL A 128 28.13 3.85 8.07
N GLY A 129 27.17 4.74 8.10
CA GLY A 129 25.77 4.39 7.78
C GLY A 129 24.79 4.68 8.90
N ILE A 130 23.53 4.63 8.58
CA ILE A 130 22.42 4.94 9.46
C ILE A 130 22.03 3.67 10.22
N ILE A 131 22.10 3.70 11.55
CA ILE A 131 21.66 2.60 12.39
C ILE A 131 20.13 2.46 12.28
N GLY A 132 19.65 1.26 12.02
CA GLY A 132 18.22 0.99 11.86
C GLY A 132 17.64 1.39 10.50
N ALA A 133 18.48 1.87 9.56
CA ALA A 133 18.05 2.03 8.18
C ALA A 133 17.74 0.67 7.51
N PRO A 134 16.89 0.62 6.48
CA PRO A 134 16.64 -0.62 5.77
C PRO A 134 17.93 -1.12 5.12
N ALA A 135 18.19 -2.42 5.23
CA ALA A 135 19.39 -3.04 4.66
C ALA A 135 19.48 -2.79 3.14
N GLN A 136 18.32 -2.78 2.49
CA GLN A 136 18.17 -2.48 1.07
C GLN A 136 16.85 -1.76 0.79
N ILE A 137 16.78 -1.04 -0.31
CA ILE A 137 15.55 -0.45 -0.82
C ILE A 137 14.94 -1.42 -1.82
N LEU A 138 13.77 -1.93 -1.48
CA LEU A 138 12.99 -2.83 -2.32
C LEU A 138 11.96 -2.02 -3.10
N GLY A 139 11.66 -2.46 -4.31
CA GLY A 139 10.58 -1.88 -5.10
C GLY A 139 9.21 -2.48 -4.76
N PRO A 140 8.13 -1.92 -5.28
CA PRO A 140 6.79 -2.48 -5.12
C PRO A 140 6.69 -3.83 -5.85
N VAL A 141 5.96 -4.80 -5.26
CA VAL A 141 5.73 -6.13 -5.86
C VAL A 141 4.91 -6.04 -7.15
N ARG A 142 4.08 -5.02 -7.27
CA ARG A 142 3.25 -4.79 -8.46
C ARG A 142 3.54 -3.42 -9.03
N ALA A 143 3.64 -3.35 -10.36
CA ALA A 143 3.53 -2.07 -11.05
C ALA A 143 2.13 -1.50 -10.74
N TRP A 144 2.11 -0.35 -10.08
CA TRP A 144 0.88 0.33 -9.74
C TRP A 144 0.22 0.82 -11.04
N THR A 145 -0.91 0.24 -11.38
CA THR A 145 -1.82 0.81 -12.37
C THR A 145 -2.58 1.98 -11.73
N GLU A 146 -2.99 2.94 -12.52
CA GLU A 146 -3.92 4.00 -12.08
C GLU A 146 -5.14 3.34 -11.41
N GLY A 147 -5.43 3.71 -10.16
CA GLY A 147 -6.40 3.01 -9.31
C GLY A 147 -5.74 2.18 -8.21
N ALA A 148 -4.65 2.67 -7.65
CA ALA A 148 -3.90 2.01 -6.59
C ALA A 148 -4.80 1.51 -5.46
N ALA A 149 -4.60 0.24 -5.10
CA ALA A 149 -5.26 -0.39 -3.97
C ALA A 149 -5.14 0.47 -2.69
N PRO A 150 -6.20 0.62 -1.91
CA PRO A 150 -6.16 1.39 -0.69
C PRO A 150 -5.22 0.74 0.33
N TRP A 151 -4.62 1.57 1.16
CA TRP A 151 -4.02 1.09 2.39
C TRP A 151 -5.12 0.83 3.42
N LEU A 152 -4.99 -0.28 4.13
CA LEU A 152 -5.92 -0.67 5.17
C LEU A 152 -5.27 -0.44 6.54
N LEU A 153 -5.96 0.27 7.41
CA LEU A 153 -5.65 0.32 8.84
C LEU A 153 -6.77 -0.41 9.56
N CYS A 154 -6.45 -1.45 10.31
CA CYS A 154 -7.41 -2.40 10.83
C CYS A 154 -7.22 -2.63 12.33
N ASP A 155 -8.34 -2.77 13.02
CA ASP A 155 -8.40 -3.30 14.38
C ASP A 155 -9.09 -4.67 14.37
N ARG A 156 -8.44 -5.67 14.93
CA ARG A 156 -9.03 -6.98 15.18
C ARG A 156 -9.40 -7.10 16.65
N THR A 157 -10.69 -7.17 16.93
CA THR A 157 -11.20 -7.47 18.27
C THR A 157 -11.07 -8.96 18.54
N LYS A 158 -10.29 -9.34 19.55
CA LYS A 158 -10.22 -10.73 20.00
C LYS A 158 -11.48 -11.06 20.79
N PRO A 159 -12.14 -12.22 20.55
CA PRO A 159 -13.29 -12.61 21.35
C PRO A 159 -12.84 -12.77 22.80
N ALA A 160 -13.53 -12.07 23.71
CA ALA A 160 -13.37 -12.30 25.13
C ALA A 160 -13.94 -13.67 25.52
N PRO A 161 -13.41 -14.32 26.56
CA PRO A 161 -13.97 -15.57 27.08
C PRO A 161 -15.43 -15.44 27.59
N SER A 162 -15.92 -14.21 27.76
CA SER A 162 -17.29 -13.88 28.10
C SER A 162 -17.89 -12.97 27.03
N ASP A 163 -19.17 -13.14 26.71
CA ASP A 163 -19.92 -12.39 25.69
C ASP A 163 -19.99 -10.87 25.89
N LYS A 164 -19.37 -10.34 26.94
CA LYS A 164 -19.25 -8.91 27.20
C LYS A 164 -17.80 -8.48 27.04
N PRO A 165 -17.45 -7.72 25.98
CA PRO A 165 -16.15 -7.13 25.86
C PRO A 165 -15.86 -6.20 27.04
N THR A 166 -14.81 -6.49 27.78
CA THR A 166 -14.33 -5.61 28.86
C THR A 166 -13.50 -4.47 28.29
N ALA A 167 -13.25 -3.43 29.07
CA ALA A 167 -12.47 -2.25 28.63
C ALA A 167 -11.03 -2.56 28.22
N ARG A 168 -10.57 -3.79 28.43
CA ARG A 168 -9.23 -4.30 28.09
C ARG A 168 -9.27 -5.40 27.02
N ASP A 169 -10.33 -5.42 26.19
CA ASP A 169 -10.39 -6.40 25.10
C ASP A 169 -9.20 -6.17 24.17
N ALA A 170 -8.43 -7.23 24.04
CA ALA A 170 -7.21 -7.19 23.25
C ALA A 170 -7.57 -6.78 21.80
N LEU A 171 -7.01 -5.67 21.37
CA LEU A 171 -7.03 -5.21 20.00
C LEU A 171 -5.67 -5.54 19.36
N ASP A 172 -5.70 -6.19 18.22
CA ASP A 172 -4.54 -6.20 17.34
C ASP A 172 -4.76 -5.12 16.28
N THR A 173 -3.94 -4.10 16.31
CA THR A 173 -3.93 -3.04 15.30
C THR A 173 -2.92 -3.37 14.21
N MET A 174 -3.33 -3.37 12.96
CA MET A 174 -2.48 -3.72 11.83
C MET A 174 -2.65 -2.79 10.64
N VAL A 175 -1.58 -2.61 9.89
CA VAL A 175 -1.60 -1.95 8.58
C VAL A 175 -1.40 -2.99 7.48
N SER A 176 -2.09 -2.82 6.36
CA SER A 176 -1.92 -3.65 5.17
C SER A 176 -1.84 -2.80 3.91
N SER A 177 -0.89 -3.10 3.04
CA SER A 177 -0.79 -2.53 1.69
C SER A 177 -1.51 -3.40 0.65
N VAL A 178 -2.13 -4.50 1.08
CA VAL A 178 -2.85 -5.42 0.21
C VAL A 178 -4.33 -5.03 0.17
N ASP A 179 -4.84 -4.76 -1.02
CA ASP A 179 -6.27 -4.50 -1.19
C ASP A 179 -7.10 -5.76 -0.90
N ALA A 180 -8.15 -5.58 -0.13
CA ALA A 180 -9.08 -6.65 0.20
C ALA A 180 -10.50 -6.12 0.40
N GLY A 181 -11.47 -6.83 -0.16
CA GLY A 181 -12.89 -6.61 0.04
C GLY A 181 -13.44 -5.36 -0.63
N THR A 182 -14.68 -5.06 -0.33
CA THR A 182 -15.43 -3.90 -0.82
C THR A 182 -15.89 -3.05 0.35
N ALA A 183 -16.28 -1.80 0.08
CA ALA A 183 -16.88 -0.93 1.07
C ALA A 183 -18.11 -1.59 1.73
N ASP A 184 -18.23 -1.43 3.04
CA ASP A 184 -19.39 -1.89 3.82
C ASP A 184 -20.39 -0.73 3.96
N ASP A 185 -21.58 -0.92 3.45
CA ASP A 185 -22.70 0.04 3.59
C ASP A 185 -23.32 0.06 4.99
N GLY A 186 -22.88 -0.82 5.87
CA GLY A 186 -23.31 -0.87 7.26
C GLY A 186 -22.71 0.18 8.15
N ALA A 187 -23.04 0.09 9.43
CA ALA A 187 -22.44 0.90 10.48
C ALA A 187 -21.83 0.03 11.58
N VAL A 188 -20.85 0.58 12.28
CA VAL A 188 -20.18 -0.07 13.40
C VAL A 188 -20.29 0.82 14.63
N LEU A 189 -20.80 0.27 15.74
CA LEU A 189 -20.74 0.93 17.03
C LEU A 189 -19.38 0.66 17.67
N ALA A 190 -18.61 1.74 17.86
CA ALA A 190 -17.29 1.70 18.46
C ALA A 190 -17.23 2.50 19.75
N ARG A 191 -16.30 2.16 20.65
CA ARG A 191 -16.02 2.91 21.86
C ARG A 191 -14.52 3.11 22.07
N ARG A 192 -14.17 4.29 22.59
CA ARG A 192 -12.82 4.57 23.09
C ARG A 192 -12.94 5.24 24.46
N GLY A 193 -12.50 4.52 25.49
CA GLY A 193 -12.84 4.92 26.86
C GLY A 193 -14.35 4.92 27.08
N ASP A 194 -14.87 6.06 27.53
CA ASP A 194 -16.30 6.28 27.76
C ASP A 194 -17.04 6.84 26.54
N ASP A 195 -16.28 7.28 25.52
CA ASP A 195 -16.85 7.88 24.32
C ASP A 195 -17.30 6.80 23.33
N HIS A 196 -18.48 7.02 22.75
CA HIS A 196 -19.09 6.12 21.77
C HIS A 196 -19.22 6.81 20.42
N TYR A 197 -18.98 6.03 19.37
CA TYR A 197 -19.02 6.51 17.99
C TYR A 197 -19.79 5.54 17.11
N LEU A 198 -20.53 6.07 16.17
CA LEU A 198 -21.06 5.30 15.05
C LEU A 198 -20.23 5.60 13.82
N LEU A 199 -19.62 4.55 13.25
CA LEU A 199 -18.79 4.61 12.05
C LEU A 199 -19.61 4.15 10.85
N PHE A 200 -19.63 4.93 9.79
CA PHE A 200 -20.33 4.60 8.54
C PHE A 200 -19.75 5.43 7.38
N ARG A 201 -19.69 4.85 6.19
CA ARG A 201 -19.28 5.58 4.96
C ARG A 201 -18.01 6.41 5.10
N GLY A 202 -17.03 5.95 5.87
CA GLY A 202 -15.76 6.67 6.05
C GLY A 202 -15.80 7.82 7.06
N VAL A 203 -16.92 8.05 7.74
CA VAL A 203 -17.05 9.07 8.78
C VAL A 203 -17.26 8.46 10.16
N ARG A 204 -16.98 9.24 11.21
CA ARG A 204 -17.29 8.94 12.61
C ARG A 204 -18.22 10.00 13.17
N ALA A 205 -19.32 9.59 13.75
CA ALA A 205 -20.26 10.46 14.49
C ALA A 205 -20.26 10.07 15.96
N ALA A 206 -20.09 11.03 16.86
CA ALA A 206 -20.29 10.78 18.29
C ALA A 206 -21.74 10.41 18.57
N VAL A 207 -21.97 9.47 19.47
CA VAL A 207 -23.31 9.01 19.84
C VAL A 207 -23.40 8.76 21.34
N ASP A 208 -24.46 9.28 21.98
CA ASP A 208 -24.72 8.99 23.39
C ASP A 208 -25.61 7.73 23.55
N PRO A 209 -25.04 6.61 24.02
CA PRO A 209 -25.81 5.39 24.23
C PRO A 209 -26.76 5.48 25.45
N LYS A 210 -26.72 6.55 26.25
CA LYS A 210 -27.63 6.77 27.38
C LYS A 210 -28.92 7.41 26.92
N ASP A 211 -28.92 8.15 25.80
CA ASP A 211 -30.13 8.76 25.23
C ASP A 211 -31.05 7.67 24.63
N PRO A 212 -32.25 7.46 25.17
CA PRO A 212 -33.15 6.40 24.70
C PRO A 212 -33.67 6.66 23.28
N ALA A 213 -33.83 7.93 22.87
CA ALA A 213 -34.28 8.29 21.53
C ALA A 213 -33.19 7.96 20.52
N VAL A 214 -31.94 8.35 20.82
CA VAL A 214 -30.78 8.05 19.99
C VAL A 214 -30.57 6.56 19.84
N ARG A 215 -30.63 5.78 20.96
CA ARG A 215 -30.50 4.31 20.89
C ARG A 215 -31.50 3.66 19.94
N ARG A 216 -32.78 4.04 20.08
CA ARG A 216 -33.86 3.49 19.26
C ARG A 216 -33.68 3.83 17.78
N ILE A 217 -33.34 5.08 17.46
CA ILE A 217 -33.27 5.57 16.09
C ILE A 217 -32.01 5.06 15.40
N THR A 218 -30.89 4.98 16.10
CA THR A 218 -29.64 4.41 15.56
C THR A 218 -29.68 2.88 15.55
N GLY A 219 -30.55 2.26 16.30
CA GLY A 219 -30.64 0.79 16.42
C GLY A 219 -29.51 0.19 17.26
N ILE A 220 -28.85 0.99 18.12
CA ILE A 220 -27.77 0.50 18.99
C ILE A 220 -28.29 -0.09 20.30
N ASP A 221 -29.60 -0.13 20.48
CA ASP A 221 -30.19 -0.71 21.67
C ASP A 221 -29.83 -2.20 21.79
N GLY A 222 -29.24 -2.58 22.92
CA GLY A 222 -28.69 -3.94 23.10
C GLY A 222 -27.44 -4.28 22.31
N ALA A 223 -26.93 -3.37 21.48
CA ALA A 223 -25.70 -3.60 20.74
C ALA A 223 -24.46 -3.45 21.63
N THR A 224 -23.47 -4.30 21.40
CA THR A 224 -22.17 -4.20 22.06
C THR A 224 -21.23 -3.31 21.27
N ALA A 225 -20.77 -2.21 21.89
CA ALA A 225 -19.76 -1.35 21.30
C ALA A 225 -18.41 -2.04 21.30
N ARG A 226 -17.76 -2.09 20.10
CA ARG A 226 -16.40 -2.63 20.00
C ARG A 226 -15.37 -1.60 20.44
N PRO A 227 -14.27 -2.02 21.09
CA PRO A 227 -13.13 -1.14 21.31
C PRO A 227 -12.52 -0.74 19.95
N ILE A 228 -11.96 0.47 19.87
CA ILE A 228 -11.29 0.99 18.69
C ILE A 228 -9.98 1.69 19.08
N SER A 229 -8.93 1.50 18.29
CA SER A 229 -7.66 2.19 18.47
C SER A 229 -7.79 3.69 18.13
N ALA A 230 -6.89 4.50 18.69
CA ALA A 230 -6.82 5.92 18.34
C ALA A 230 -6.51 6.11 16.85
N HIS A 231 -5.58 5.29 16.33
CA HIS A 231 -5.17 5.37 14.93
C HIS A 231 -6.34 5.08 13.98
N LEU A 232 -7.09 4.00 14.22
CA LEU A 232 -8.22 3.66 13.38
C LEU A 232 -9.37 4.67 13.51
N LEU A 233 -9.69 5.14 14.72
CA LEU A 233 -10.72 6.15 14.94
C LEU A 233 -10.39 7.46 14.21
N ASN A 234 -9.12 7.88 14.22
CA ASN A 234 -8.66 9.08 13.54
C ASN A 234 -8.55 8.96 12.02
N ALA A 235 -8.60 7.74 11.49
CA ALA A 235 -8.68 7.53 10.05
C ALA A 235 -10.06 7.90 9.48
N PHE A 236 -11.11 7.85 10.29
CA PHE A 236 -12.46 8.26 9.90
C PHE A 236 -12.66 9.76 10.12
N GLU A 237 -13.21 10.44 9.11
CA GLU A 237 -13.48 11.88 9.20
C GLU A 237 -14.58 12.17 10.25
N PRO A 238 -14.40 13.15 11.14
CA PRO A 238 -15.44 13.51 12.11
C PRO A 238 -16.61 14.20 11.40
N THR A 239 -17.83 13.83 11.80
CA THR A 239 -19.06 14.52 11.39
C THR A 239 -19.88 14.94 12.61
N ASP A 240 -20.99 15.65 12.39
CA ASP A 240 -21.88 16.09 13.46
C ASP A 240 -22.31 14.92 14.35
N PRO A 241 -22.42 15.12 15.67
CA PRO A 241 -22.90 14.09 16.59
C PRO A 241 -24.33 13.65 16.24
N ILE A 242 -24.59 12.36 16.38
CA ILE A 242 -25.96 11.84 16.24
C ILE A 242 -26.71 12.11 17.55
N ALA A 243 -27.46 13.19 17.55
CA ALA A 243 -28.30 13.63 18.67
C ALA A 243 -29.61 14.17 18.14
N VAL A 244 -30.61 14.21 18.98
CA VAL A 244 -31.88 14.88 18.64
C VAL A 244 -31.61 16.37 18.45
N PRO A 245 -31.79 16.90 17.21
CA PRO A 245 -31.37 18.29 16.92
C PRO A 245 -32.25 19.29 17.64
N GLN A 246 -31.59 20.31 18.19
CA GLN A 246 -32.28 21.48 18.78
C GLN A 246 -32.68 22.41 17.63
N ILE A 247 -33.99 22.58 17.41
CA ILE A 247 -34.52 23.48 16.38
C ILE A 247 -35.12 24.71 17.08
N PRO A 248 -34.54 25.91 16.88
CA PRO A 248 -35.04 27.11 17.49
C PRO A 248 -36.50 27.41 17.12
N GLY A 249 -37.33 27.69 18.12
CA GLY A 249 -38.76 27.98 17.91
C GLY A 249 -39.63 26.73 17.65
N ARG A 250 -39.12 25.52 17.90
CA ARG A 250 -39.88 24.26 17.70
C ARG A 250 -41.29 24.35 18.31
N GLY A 251 -42.29 23.89 17.56
CA GLY A 251 -43.70 23.92 17.95
C GLY A 251 -44.43 25.22 17.67
N GLN A 252 -43.72 26.33 17.37
CA GLN A 252 -44.35 27.58 16.96
C GLN A 252 -44.86 27.51 15.52
N PRO A 253 -45.89 28.27 15.11
CA PRO A 253 -46.31 28.34 13.72
C PRO A 253 -45.18 28.80 12.81
N SER A 254 -45.00 28.12 11.66
CA SER A 254 -44.00 28.52 10.67
C SER A 254 -44.52 29.57 9.73
N ALA A 255 -43.73 30.60 9.47
CA ALA A 255 -44.00 31.57 8.41
C ALA A 255 -43.67 31.02 7.00
N ALA A 256 -42.83 30.03 6.91
CA ALA A 256 -42.35 29.47 5.63
C ALA A 256 -43.31 28.46 4.98
N VAL A 257 -44.08 27.72 5.81
CA VAL A 257 -45.05 26.69 5.36
C VAL A 257 -46.35 26.88 6.13
N ALA A 258 -47.34 27.45 5.48
CA ALA A 258 -48.65 27.69 6.11
C ALA A 258 -49.29 26.40 6.63
N GLY A 259 -49.79 26.43 7.88
CA GLY A 259 -50.41 25.28 8.52
C GLY A 259 -49.46 24.28 9.15
N SER A 260 -48.13 24.50 9.05
CA SER A 260 -47.12 23.66 9.70
C SER A 260 -46.46 24.41 10.87
N ARG A 261 -45.89 23.64 11.81
CA ARG A 261 -45.10 24.18 12.93
C ARG A 261 -43.62 24.02 12.67
N ILE A 262 -42.79 24.84 13.26
CA ILE A 262 -41.33 24.70 13.25
C ILE A 262 -40.94 23.38 13.88
N GLY A 263 -40.15 22.56 13.15
CA GLY A 263 -39.76 21.24 13.54
C GLY A 263 -40.64 20.12 12.96
N ASP A 264 -41.76 20.46 12.30
CA ASP A 264 -42.52 19.46 11.56
C ASP A 264 -41.74 18.90 10.40
N VAL A 265 -41.95 17.60 10.13
CA VAL A 265 -41.44 16.96 8.92
C VAL A 265 -42.59 16.82 7.93
N VAL A 266 -42.39 17.34 6.72
CA VAL A 266 -43.36 17.25 5.65
C VAL A 266 -42.82 16.46 4.49
N ARG A 267 -43.72 15.71 3.82
CA ARG A 267 -43.46 14.94 2.63
C ARG A 267 -43.97 15.66 1.40
N VAL A 268 -43.16 15.66 0.36
CA VAL A 268 -43.56 16.13 -0.99
C VAL A 268 -43.49 14.95 -1.91
N ALA A 269 -44.62 14.63 -2.53
CA ALA A 269 -44.65 13.62 -3.56
C ALA A 269 -43.93 14.13 -4.81
N ASP A 270 -42.97 13.37 -5.32
CA ASP A 270 -42.26 13.59 -6.57
C ASP A 270 -42.44 12.37 -7.49
N ALA A 271 -42.24 12.54 -8.79
CA ALA A 271 -42.48 11.48 -9.77
C ALA A 271 -41.66 10.19 -9.51
N ASP A 272 -40.42 10.34 -9.01
CA ASP A 272 -39.49 9.24 -8.81
C ASP A 272 -39.46 8.73 -7.36
N ARG A 273 -39.57 9.64 -6.38
CA ARG A 273 -39.52 9.33 -4.94
C ARG A 273 -40.04 10.51 -4.12
N ASP A 274 -40.63 10.19 -2.98
CA ASP A 274 -41.02 11.21 -2.01
C ASP A 274 -39.78 11.87 -1.41
N ARG A 275 -39.84 13.20 -1.23
CA ARG A 275 -38.81 13.98 -0.57
C ARG A 275 -39.32 14.47 0.78
N LEU A 276 -38.46 14.41 1.78
CA LEU A 276 -38.75 14.89 3.12
C LEU A 276 -38.05 16.22 3.38
N TYR A 277 -38.77 17.10 4.08
CA TYR A 277 -38.27 18.41 4.47
C TYR A 277 -38.64 18.66 5.95
N VAL A 278 -37.70 19.22 6.71
CA VAL A 278 -38.03 19.79 8.00
C VAL A 278 -38.42 21.25 7.81
N VAL A 279 -39.50 21.67 8.46
CA VAL A 279 -40.01 23.05 8.43
C VAL A 279 -39.27 23.85 9.49
N LEU A 280 -38.77 25.01 9.10
CA LEU A 280 -38.05 25.96 9.96
C LEU A 280 -38.84 27.27 10.10
N GLY A 281 -38.39 28.16 10.97
CA GLY A 281 -39.03 29.46 11.14
C GLY A 281 -38.99 30.32 9.87
N ASP A 282 -37.92 30.25 9.11
CA ASP A 282 -37.60 31.09 7.97
C ASP A 282 -37.36 30.32 6.67
N GLY A 283 -37.74 29.03 6.61
CA GLY A 283 -37.54 28.23 5.43
C GLY A 283 -37.78 26.74 5.65
N VAL A 284 -37.24 25.94 4.77
CA VAL A 284 -37.28 24.47 4.82
C VAL A 284 -35.89 23.89 4.55
N GLN A 285 -35.60 22.69 5.12
CA GLN A 285 -34.36 21.97 4.85
C GLN A 285 -34.71 20.59 4.37
N PRO A 286 -34.16 20.12 3.22
CA PRO A 286 -34.31 18.75 2.77
C PRO A 286 -33.58 17.80 3.75
N VAL A 287 -34.21 16.65 4.07
CA VAL A 287 -33.67 15.67 5.01
C VAL A 287 -33.93 14.25 4.50
N GLY A 288 -33.01 13.32 4.82
CA GLY A 288 -33.22 11.89 4.57
C GLY A 288 -34.17 11.27 5.58
N GLU A 289 -34.62 10.03 5.34
CA GLU A 289 -35.54 9.30 6.22
C GLU A 289 -34.96 9.16 7.64
N TRP A 290 -33.69 8.83 7.79
CA TRP A 290 -33.03 8.68 9.10
C TRP A 290 -32.94 10.01 9.88
N ALA A 291 -32.59 11.09 9.17
CA ALA A 291 -32.59 12.42 9.77
C ALA A 291 -33.99 12.88 10.19
N ALA A 292 -35.02 12.57 9.38
CA ALA A 292 -36.41 12.86 9.72
C ALA A 292 -36.87 12.14 11.00
N ASP A 293 -36.49 10.86 11.16
CA ASP A 293 -36.77 10.10 12.38
C ASP A 293 -36.09 10.72 13.61
N LEU A 294 -34.84 11.17 13.47
CA LEU A 294 -34.09 11.83 14.54
C LEU A 294 -34.74 13.18 14.96
N ILE A 295 -35.16 13.97 13.96
CA ILE A 295 -35.86 15.23 14.20
C ILE A 295 -37.18 14.98 14.93
N ARG A 296 -37.96 14.00 14.49
CA ARG A 296 -39.25 13.63 15.09
C ARG A 296 -39.13 13.10 16.52
N ALA A 297 -37.99 12.50 16.87
CA ALA A 297 -37.76 12.06 18.24
C ALA A 297 -37.72 13.20 19.25
N GLY A 298 -37.48 14.41 18.81
CA GLY A 298 -37.56 15.61 19.64
C GLY A 298 -38.98 16.21 19.76
N ASP A 299 -39.98 15.58 19.12
CA ASP A 299 -41.36 15.99 19.21
C ASP A 299 -42.11 15.15 20.28
N ALA A 300 -42.45 15.80 21.39
CA ALA A 300 -43.14 15.14 22.48
C ALA A 300 -44.62 14.79 22.15
N GLU A 301 -45.21 15.45 21.17
CA GLU A 301 -46.58 15.23 20.71
C GLU A 301 -46.70 14.08 19.69
N GLY A 302 -45.56 13.66 19.12
CA GLY A 302 -45.50 12.54 18.16
C GLY A 302 -46.21 12.87 16.83
N THR A 303 -46.12 14.13 16.38
CA THR A 303 -46.77 14.59 15.16
C THR A 303 -46.42 13.70 13.94
N PRO A 304 -47.41 13.24 13.19
CA PRO A 304 -47.17 12.45 11.99
C PRO A 304 -46.47 13.28 10.89
N ILE A 305 -45.79 12.62 9.95
CA ILE A 305 -45.23 13.28 8.78
C ILE A 305 -46.38 13.89 7.97
N GLY A 306 -46.38 15.22 7.85
CA GLY A 306 -47.37 15.96 7.08
C GLY A 306 -47.12 15.84 5.57
N THR A 307 -48.01 16.39 4.78
CA THR A 307 -47.84 16.51 3.32
C THR A 307 -47.81 17.97 2.93
N ALA A 308 -46.93 18.32 2.01
CA ALA A 308 -46.86 19.66 1.42
C ALA A 308 -46.83 19.56 -0.12
N SER A 309 -47.34 20.58 -0.80
CA SER A 309 -47.25 20.62 -2.26
C SER A 309 -45.82 20.99 -2.70
N ALA A 310 -45.43 20.53 -3.86
CA ALA A 310 -44.15 20.95 -4.47
C ALA A 310 -44.07 22.49 -4.65
N ALA A 311 -45.20 23.14 -4.94
CA ALA A 311 -45.27 24.60 -5.09
C ALA A 311 -45.00 25.31 -3.75
N THR A 312 -45.53 24.77 -2.64
CA THR A 312 -45.28 25.33 -1.30
C THR A 312 -43.81 25.29 -0.92
N ILE A 313 -43.16 24.16 -1.19
CA ILE A 313 -41.72 23.99 -0.90
C ILE A 313 -40.86 24.83 -1.85
N ALA A 314 -41.20 24.91 -3.12
CA ALA A 314 -40.48 25.76 -4.07
C ALA A 314 -40.55 27.26 -3.72
N ALA A 315 -41.64 27.72 -3.09
CA ALA A 315 -41.78 29.09 -2.61
C ALA A 315 -41.02 29.37 -1.31
N ALA A 316 -40.70 28.34 -0.53
CA ALA A 316 -39.98 28.47 0.74
C ALA A 316 -38.45 28.54 0.51
N THR A 317 -37.77 29.33 1.35
CA THR A 317 -36.32 29.43 1.31
C THR A 317 -35.69 28.12 1.78
N THR A 318 -34.76 27.54 0.97
CA THR A 318 -33.99 26.38 1.41
C THR A 318 -32.90 26.79 2.38
N ARG A 319 -32.83 26.10 3.52
CA ARG A 319 -31.86 26.30 4.61
C ARG A 319 -31.00 25.05 4.83
N ARG A 320 -29.93 25.20 5.61
CA ARG A 320 -29.05 24.12 6.09
C ARG A 320 -28.63 24.40 7.54
N SER A 321 -29.59 24.64 8.41
CA SER A 321 -29.34 25.01 9.81
C SER A 321 -29.43 23.85 10.80
N VAL A 322 -30.07 22.74 10.40
CA VAL A 322 -30.13 21.52 11.23
C VAL A 322 -28.93 20.65 10.91
N PRO A 323 -28.14 20.23 11.92
CA PRO A 323 -26.90 19.47 11.71
C PRO A 323 -27.18 17.99 11.45
N VAL A 324 -27.71 17.67 10.27
CA VAL A 324 -28.05 16.31 9.82
C VAL A 324 -27.50 15.99 8.42
N ALA A 325 -26.72 16.89 7.85
CA ALA A 325 -26.24 16.77 6.46
C ALA A 325 -25.29 15.57 6.24
N GLY A 326 -24.56 15.15 7.27
CA GLY A 326 -23.66 14.01 7.23
C GLY A 326 -24.34 12.63 7.33
N LEU A 327 -25.66 12.61 7.63
CA LEU A 327 -26.39 11.36 7.77
C LEU A 327 -26.81 10.80 6.39
N PRO A 328 -26.66 9.48 6.14
CA PRO A 328 -27.24 8.85 4.97
C PRO A 328 -28.77 8.92 4.96
N ASP A 329 -29.38 8.81 3.78
CA ASP A 329 -30.85 8.87 3.63
C ASP A 329 -31.56 7.87 4.53
N ARG A 330 -31.02 6.66 4.62
CA ARG A 330 -31.54 5.57 5.46
C ARG A 330 -30.52 5.15 6.50
N ARG A 331 -31.03 4.68 7.63
CA ARG A 331 -30.20 4.12 8.69
C ARG A 331 -29.44 2.90 8.18
N PRO A 332 -28.09 2.89 8.27
CA PRO A 332 -27.29 1.72 7.92
C PRO A 332 -27.50 0.57 8.93
N ALA A 333 -27.39 -0.67 8.46
CA ALA A 333 -27.46 -1.84 9.32
C ALA A 333 -26.22 -1.95 10.20
N LEU A 334 -26.40 -2.22 11.49
CA LEU A 334 -25.28 -2.43 12.41
C LEU A 334 -24.58 -3.75 12.13
N ARG A 335 -23.24 -3.72 12.13
CA ARG A 335 -22.38 -4.89 12.04
C ARG A 335 -21.96 -5.36 13.44
N ALA A 336 -22.34 -6.55 13.80
CA ALA A 336 -21.97 -7.13 15.08
C ALA A 336 -20.50 -7.62 15.08
N VAL A 337 -19.80 -7.45 16.19
CA VAL A 337 -18.39 -7.89 16.35
C VAL A 337 -18.18 -9.36 16.03
N ARG A 338 -19.11 -10.20 16.48
CA ARG A 338 -19.06 -11.67 16.27
C ARG A 338 -19.07 -12.08 14.79
N ASP A 339 -19.74 -11.27 13.95
CA ASP A 339 -19.88 -11.57 12.52
C ASP A 339 -18.72 -11.04 11.70
N ALA A 340 -18.12 -9.93 12.19
CA ALA A 340 -17.00 -9.24 11.56
C ALA A 340 -16.03 -8.68 12.62
N PRO A 341 -15.17 -9.52 13.19
CA PRO A 341 -14.25 -9.09 14.26
C PRO A 341 -13.16 -8.11 13.81
N VAL A 342 -12.91 -8.02 12.51
CA VAL A 342 -11.92 -7.09 11.94
C VAL A 342 -12.65 -5.89 11.34
N LEU A 343 -12.29 -4.70 11.80
CA LEU A 343 -12.77 -3.42 11.31
C LEU A 343 -11.62 -2.67 10.67
N CYS A 344 -11.79 -2.19 9.46
CA CYS A 344 -10.76 -1.45 8.73
C CYS A 344 -11.28 -0.12 8.18
N ALA A 345 -10.39 0.87 8.18
CA ALA A 345 -10.45 2.02 7.33
C ALA A 345 -9.62 1.74 6.06
N ALA A 346 -10.26 1.72 4.91
CA ALA A 346 -9.61 1.61 3.63
C ALA A 346 -9.38 3.01 3.07
N ALA A 347 -8.14 3.50 3.18
CA ALA A 347 -7.76 4.82 2.72
C ALA A 347 -7.23 4.74 1.29
N SER A 348 -7.96 5.28 0.34
CA SER A 348 -7.54 5.48 -1.03
C SER A 348 -7.28 6.96 -1.30
N THR A 349 -6.33 7.24 -2.18
CA THR A 349 -6.07 8.59 -2.65
C THR A 349 -6.12 8.57 -4.17
N ASP A 350 -6.88 9.50 -4.75
CA ASP A 350 -6.80 9.71 -6.19
C ASP A 350 -5.46 10.41 -6.55
N GLY A 351 -5.02 10.23 -7.78
CA GLY A 351 -3.76 10.84 -8.24
C GLY A 351 -3.76 12.38 -8.21
N ALA A 352 -4.91 13.02 -8.01
CA ALA A 352 -5.12 14.47 -8.02
C ALA A 352 -5.09 15.12 -6.64
N GLY A 353 -5.02 14.33 -5.54
CA GLY A 353 -4.93 14.84 -4.16
C GLY A 353 -6.21 14.65 -3.34
N GLY A 354 -7.30 14.22 -3.97
CA GLY A 354 -8.49 13.73 -3.28
C GLY A 354 -8.22 12.36 -2.65
N GLY A 355 -8.90 12.07 -1.56
CA GLY A 355 -8.85 10.77 -0.91
C GLY A 355 -10.21 10.41 -0.36
N THR A 356 -10.50 9.12 -0.32
CA THR A 356 -11.69 8.60 0.33
C THR A 356 -11.28 7.59 1.38
N VAL A 357 -12.02 7.59 2.48
CA VAL A 357 -11.93 6.55 3.49
C VAL A 357 -13.21 5.74 3.44
N GLU A 358 -13.06 4.43 3.31
CA GLU A 358 -14.19 3.51 3.30
C GLU A 358 -14.16 2.64 4.56
N LEU A 359 -15.33 2.41 5.13
CA LEU A 359 -15.53 1.40 6.15
C LEU A 359 -15.48 0.01 5.49
N ARG A 360 -14.64 -0.89 6.01
CA ARG A 360 -14.62 -2.29 5.61
C ARG A 360 -14.62 -3.19 6.83
N THR A 361 -15.32 -4.30 6.75
CA THR A 361 -15.38 -5.28 7.83
C THR A 361 -15.07 -6.67 7.31
N PHE A 362 -14.35 -7.48 8.12
CA PHE A 362 -13.91 -8.81 7.71
C PHE A 362 -14.05 -9.83 8.84
N ARG A 363 -14.19 -11.12 8.47
CA ARG A 363 -14.10 -12.24 9.42
C ARG A 363 -12.66 -12.56 9.79
N THR A 364 -11.73 -12.39 8.86
CA THR A 364 -10.28 -12.62 9.03
C THR A 364 -9.52 -11.39 8.55
N ALA A 365 -8.37 -11.12 9.18
CA ALA A 365 -7.54 -10.00 8.80
C ALA A 365 -7.10 -10.08 7.33
N PRO A 366 -7.19 -8.99 6.56
CA PRO A 366 -6.74 -8.95 5.18
C PRO A 366 -5.20 -8.96 5.10
N GLY A 367 -4.66 -9.56 4.04
CA GLY A 367 -3.23 -9.59 3.80
C GLY A 367 -2.63 -10.99 3.79
N PRO A 368 -1.29 -11.12 3.83
CA PRO A 368 -0.61 -12.41 3.86
C PRO A 368 -0.96 -13.20 5.13
N ALA A 369 -0.89 -14.52 5.06
CA ALA A 369 -1.24 -15.42 6.16
C ALA A 369 -0.40 -15.19 7.44
N ALA A 370 0.81 -14.64 7.31
CA ALA A 370 1.71 -14.29 8.40
C ALA A 370 2.18 -12.83 8.25
N PRO A 371 1.47 -11.85 8.82
CA PRO A 371 1.96 -10.48 8.90
C PRO A 371 3.18 -10.40 9.81
N VAL A 372 4.03 -9.40 9.58
CA VAL A 372 5.17 -9.13 10.45
C VAL A 372 4.67 -8.58 11.78
N THR A 373 5.00 -9.24 12.88
CA THR A 373 4.76 -8.71 14.23
C THR A 373 5.81 -7.65 14.53
N LEU A 374 5.37 -6.48 14.97
CA LEU A 374 6.24 -5.35 15.26
C LEU A 374 6.82 -5.45 16.68
N ALA A 375 7.98 -4.84 16.89
CA ALA A 375 8.66 -4.87 18.20
C ALA A 375 7.84 -4.14 19.29
N GLY A 376 7.03 -3.16 18.93
CA GLY A 376 6.14 -2.42 19.82
C GLY A 376 4.76 -3.03 20.02
N ALA A 377 4.51 -4.25 19.47
CA ALA A 377 3.21 -4.90 19.59
C ALA A 377 2.85 -5.15 21.06
N ASP A 378 1.71 -4.60 21.50
CA ASP A 378 1.22 -4.72 22.88
C ASP A 378 -0.18 -5.35 22.96
N GLY A 379 -0.86 -5.54 21.82
CA GLY A 379 -2.20 -6.10 21.74
C GLY A 379 -3.27 -5.25 22.43
N SER A 380 -3.01 -3.95 22.61
CA SER A 380 -3.90 -3.02 23.33
C SER A 380 -4.60 -2.00 22.43
N GLY A 381 -4.14 -1.84 21.19
CA GLY A 381 -4.68 -0.92 20.19
C GLY A 381 -4.10 0.49 20.22
N ASP A 382 -3.16 0.80 21.08
CA ASP A 382 -2.45 2.09 21.12
C ASP A 382 -1.16 2.08 20.30
N ALA A 383 -0.55 0.90 20.10
CA ALA A 383 0.54 0.68 19.17
C ALA A 383 0.09 -0.12 17.96
N LEU A 384 0.82 0.00 16.85
CA LEU A 384 0.64 -0.91 15.72
C LEU A 384 1.29 -2.26 16.05
N ASP A 385 0.52 -3.33 16.04
CA ASP A 385 0.99 -4.67 16.40
C ASP A 385 1.60 -5.41 15.22
N ALA A 386 1.08 -5.19 14.02
CA ALA A 386 1.51 -5.94 12.86
C ALA A 386 1.45 -5.13 11.56
N ALA A 387 2.30 -5.51 10.62
CA ALA A 387 2.30 -5.00 9.26
C ALA A 387 2.14 -6.15 8.25
N ALA A 388 1.14 -6.03 7.38
CA ALA A 388 0.85 -6.98 6.31
C ALA A 388 1.27 -6.40 4.97
N ILE A 389 2.58 -6.28 4.77
CA ILE A 389 3.23 -5.84 3.54
C ILE A 389 3.87 -7.07 2.88
N PRO A 390 3.71 -7.28 1.57
CA PRO A 390 4.30 -8.44 0.91
C PRO A 390 5.81 -8.51 1.12
N SER A 391 6.30 -9.66 1.55
CA SER A 391 7.74 -9.87 1.78
C SER A 391 8.55 -9.64 0.51
N GLY A 392 9.70 -9.02 0.64
CA GLY A 392 10.57 -8.66 -0.48
C GLY A 392 10.10 -7.44 -1.25
N SER A 393 9.17 -6.65 -0.70
CA SER A 393 8.68 -5.41 -1.30
C SER A 393 8.92 -4.20 -0.40
N GLY A 394 8.77 -3.01 -0.98
CA GLY A 394 8.78 -1.76 -0.24
C GLY A 394 8.05 -0.68 -1.04
N GLU A 395 7.48 0.27 -0.33
CA GLU A 395 6.63 1.29 -0.91
C GLU A 395 7.25 2.68 -0.77
N TYR A 396 7.43 3.36 -1.91
CA TYR A 396 7.78 4.78 -1.92
C TYR A 396 6.51 5.61 -1.93
N VAL A 397 6.27 6.35 -0.87
CA VAL A 397 4.99 7.03 -0.63
C VAL A 397 5.17 8.51 -0.28
N VAL A 398 4.15 9.29 -0.56
CA VAL A 398 4.00 10.68 -0.12
C VAL A 398 2.78 10.77 0.79
N ALA A 399 2.93 11.44 1.94
CA ALA A 399 1.81 11.69 2.83
C ALA A 399 0.77 12.57 2.13
N ALA A 400 -0.48 12.17 2.20
CA ALA A 400 -1.63 12.90 1.66
C ALA A 400 -2.70 13.05 2.72
N GLU A 401 -3.46 14.14 2.63
CA GLU A 401 -4.65 14.35 3.45
C GLU A 401 -5.88 13.89 2.66
N PRO A 402 -6.75 13.04 3.20
CA PRO A 402 -8.00 12.68 2.54
C PRO A 402 -8.84 13.93 2.27
N GLY A 403 -9.24 14.15 1.02
CA GLY A 403 -10.00 15.34 0.61
C GLY A 403 -9.20 16.64 0.52
N GLY A 404 -7.86 16.61 0.75
CA GLY A 404 -6.97 17.76 0.72
C GLY A 404 -5.98 17.75 -0.45
N GLU A 405 -5.54 18.93 -0.89
CA GLU A 405 -4.47 19.07 -1.90
C GLU A 405 -3.06 18.94 -1.30
N ARG A 406 -2.95 18.94 0.03
CA ARG A 406 -1.66 18.94 0.72
C ARG A 406 -0.97 17.58 0.57
N ARG A 407 0.29 17.64 0.15
CA ARG A 407 1.20 16.50 0.06
C ARG A 407 2.50 16.90 0.74
N ASP A 408 2.71 16.38 1.92
CA ASP A 408 3.86 16.73 2.74
C ASP A 408 4.60 15.47 3.20
N GLY A 409 5.92 15.47 2.94
CA GLY A 409 6.80 14.38 3.38
C GLY A 409 6.81 13.16 2.46
N LEU A 410 8.00 12.76 2.12
CA LEU A 410 8.29 11.56 1.37
C LEU A 410 8.76 10.47 2.33
N PHE A 411 8.29 9.25 2.12
CA PHE A 411 8.64 8.13 2.98
C PHE A 411 8.92 6.88 2.14
N TYR A 412 9.76 6.04 2.69
CA TYR A 412 9.89 4.65 2.28
C TYR A 412 9.31 3.78 3.38
N VAL A 413 8.40 2.88 3.04
CA VAL A 413 7.83 1.89 3.96
C VAL A 413 8.38 0.52 3.57
N SER A 414 9.10 -0.12 4.50
CA SER A 414 9.68 -1.45 4.28
C SER A 414 8.65 -2.56 4.51
N ASP A 415 8.93 -3.74 4.00
CA ASP A 415 8.13 -4.96 4.27
C ASP A 415 8.16 -5.39 5.74
N SER A 416 9.12 -4.89 6.52
CA SER A 416 9.16 -5.06 7.97
C SER A 416 8.20 -4.15 8.74
N GLY A 417 7.44 -3.29 8.05
CA GLY A 417 6.45 -2.41 8.67
C GLY A 417 7.04 -1.19 9.38
N VAL A 418 8.15 -0.66 8.86
CA VAL A 418 8.80 0.56 9.37
C VAL A 418 8.80 1.61 8.26
N ARG A 419 8.42 2.85 8.59
CA ARG A 419 8.49 3.99 7.67
C ARG A 419 9.76 4.80 7.91
N TYR A 420 10.39 5.23 6.85
CA TYR A 420 11.63 6.01 6.86
C TYR A 420 11.40 7.32 6.13
N GLY A 421 11.72 8.44 6.77
CA GLY A 421 11.63 9.76 6.14
C GLY A 421 12.66 9.92 5.02
N ILE A 422 12.26 10.53 3.92
CA ILE A 422 13.12 10.92 2.79
C ILE A 422 13.00 12.42 2.63
N PRO A 423 14.09 13.21 2.72
CA PRO A 423 13.99 14.66 2.76
C PRO A 423 13.49 15.27 1.44
N ASP A 424 13.86 14.68 0.31
CA ASP A 424 13.54 15.22 -1.01
C ASP A 424 13.60 14.16 -2.12
N ALA A 425 13.17 14.55 -3.31
CA ALA A 425 13.12 13.69 -4.49
C ALA A 425 14.52 13.30 -5.02
N GLU A 426 15.52 14.13 -4.80
CA GLU A 426 16.93 13.83 -5.19
C GLU A 426 17.43 12.66 -4.33
N THR A 427 17.21 12.71 -3.03
CA THR A 427 17.55 11.62 -2.12
C THR A 427 16.80 10.32 -2.47
N ALA A 428 15.53 10.42 -2.88
CA ALA A 428 14.79 9.25 -3.37
C ALA A 428 15.45 8.63 -4.61
N GLN A 429 15.91 9.43 -5.56
CA GLN A 429 16.63 8.95 -6.74
C GLN A 429 17.97 8.28 -6.37
N ILE A 430 18.73 8.86 -5.45
CA ILE A 430 19.95 8.28 -4.90
C ILE A 430 19.69 6.91 -4.29
N LEU A 431 18.57 6.75 -3.61
CA LEU A 431 18.14 5.46 -3.05
C LEU A 431 17.69 4.46 -4.13
N GLY A 432 17.48 4.91 -5.37
CA GLY A 432 17.00 4.08 -6.47
C GLY A 432 15.49 4.04 -6.62
N LEU A 433 14.77 4.95 -5.96
CA LEU A 433 13.31 5.10 -6.07
C LEU A 433 12.97 5.98 -7.27
N MET A 434 13.01 5.39 -8.47
CA MET A 434 12.88 6.12 -9.74
C MET A 434 11.42 6.36 -10.18
N HIS A 435 10.46 5.78 -9.48
CA HIS A 435 9.03 5.95 -9.75
C HIS A 435 8.44 7.09 -8.91
N LYS A 436 7.26 7.56 -9.31
CA LYS A 436 6.53 8.59 -8.56
C LYS A 436 6.09 8.04 -7.20
N ALA A 437 6.26 8.84 -6.14
CA ALA A 437 5.76 8.48 -4.82
C ALA A 437 4.23 8.30 -4.84
N ARG A 438 3.77 7.21 -4.24
CA ARG A 438 2.35 6.91 -4.13
C ARG A 438 1.74 7.71 -2.98
N PRO A 439 0.63 8.42 -3.18
CA PRO A 439 -0.05 9.10 -2.09
C PRO A 439 -0.68 8.09 -1.12
N VAL A 440 -0.48 8.30 0.18
CA VAL A 440 -1.04 7.48 1.28
C VAL A 440 -1.56 8.42 2.35
N ALA A 441 -2.73 8.13 2.91
CA ALA A 441 -3.32 8.94 3.96
C ALA A 441 -2.39 9.04 5.19
N TRP A 442 -2.20 10.26 5.70
CA TRP A 442 -1.35 10.48 6.87
C TRP A 442 -1.80 9.66 8.08
N SER A 443 -3.11 9.46 8.27
CA SER A 443 -3.65 8.63 9.34
C SER A 443 -3.11 7.19 9.34
N VAL A 444 -2.84 6.62 8.16
CA VAL A 444 -2.23 5.30 8.01
C VAL A 444 -0.72 5.38 8.26
N LEU A 445 -0.03 6.35 7.64
CA LEU A 445 1.42 6.51 7.81
C LEU A 445 1.80 6.83 9.25
N ALA A 446 0.99 7.62 9.95
CA ALA A 446 1.22 7.96 11.35
C ALA A 446 1.18 6.74 12.29
N ALA A 447 0.39 5.72 11.96
CA ALA A 447 0.32 4.48 12.72
C ALA A 447 1.59 3.62 12.56
N ILE A 448 2.29 3.72 11.41
CA ILE A 448 3.49 2.93 11.12
C ILE A 448 4.68 3.46 11.93
N PRO A 449 5.41 2.61 12.67
CA PRO A 449 6.59 3.02 13.42
C PRO A 449 7.61 3.76 12.56
N ALA A 450 8.15 4.86 13.09
CA ALA A 450 9.16 5.65 12.40
C ALA A 450 10.55 5.05 12.65
N GLY A 451 11.24 4.74 11.57
CA GLY A 451 12.69 4.52 11.55
C GLY A 451 13.44 5.85 11.42
N PRO A 452 14.76 5.81 11.34
CA PRO A 452 15.59 6.99 11.10
C PRO A 452 15.35 7.60 9.73
N ASP A 453 15.54 8.92 9.62
CA ASP A 453 15.49 9.61 8.34
C ASP A 453 16.66 9.20 7.44
N LEU A 454 16.37 8.95 6.17
CA LEU A 454 17.34 8.53 5.17
C LEU A 454 18.00 9.77 4.53
N THR A 455 18.96 10.34 5.22
CA THR A 455 19.69 11.53 4.74
C THR A 455 21.15 11.21 4.44
N ARG A 456 21.75 11.95 3.49
CA ARG A 456 23.19 11.81 3.17
C ARG A 456 24.07 12.15 4.37
N SER A 457 23.71 13.21 5.12
CA SER A 457 24.45 13.63 6.31
C SER A 457 24.47 12.53 7.38
N ALA A 458 23.32 11.93 7.70
CA ALA A 458 23.23 10.86 8.67
C ALA A 458 23.99 9.59 8.23
N ALA A 459 23.95 9.27 6.93
CA ALA A 459 24.65 8.11 6.37
C ALA A 459 26.18 8.25 6.40
N SER A 460 26.70 9.48 6.34
CA SER A 460 28.13 9.78 6.32
C SER A 460 28.76 9.86 7.72
N ILE A 461 27.97 9.76 8.80
CA ILE A 461 28.50 9.79 10.16
C ILE A 461 29.16 8.43 10.47
N THR A 462 30.41 8.51 10.92
CA THR A 462 31.15 7.34 11.39
C THR A 462 30.69 6.92 12.78
N ARG A 463 31.02 5.70 13.19
CA ARG A 463 30.67 5.19 14.53
C ARG A 463 31.33 5.98 15.66
N ASP A 464 32.41 6.71 15.37
CA ASP A 464 33.07 7.63 16.32
C ASP A 464 32.50 9.06 16.26
N GLY A 465 31.45 9.29 15.47
CA GLY A 465 30.74 10.57 15.39
C GLY A 465 31.31 11.59 14.40
N THR A 466 32.35 11.24 13.64
CA THR A 466 32.99 12.15 12.67
C THR A 466 32.46 11.87 11.26
N PRO A 467 32.00 12.88 10.49
CA PRO A 467 31.56 12.66 9.11
C PRO A 467 32.75 12.37 8.18
N ILE A 468 32.56 11.43 7.23
CA ILE A 468 33.51 11.22 6.15
C ILE A 468 33.23 12.18 5.00
N THR A 469 34.28 12.62 4.30
CA THR A 469 34.18 13.38 3.06
C THR A 469 34.32 12.40 1.90
N VAL A 470 33.33 12.30 1.05
CA VAL A 470 33.39 11.54 -0.20
C VAL A 470 33.66 12.55 -1.31
N ALA A 471 34.77 12.36 -2.05
CA ALA A 471 35.06 13.17 -3.23
C ALA A 471 33.96 12.98 -4.28
N SER A 472 33.43 14.05 -4.79
CA SER A 472 32.37 14.13 -5.80
C SER A 472 32.82 13.67 -7.18
#